data_9e7cfe0e2aedf87db9c945fc0d5a3d10
#
_entry.id   9e7cfe0e2aedf87db9c945fc0d5a3d10
#
_cell.length_a   1.000
_cell.length_b   1.000
_cell.length_c   1.000
_cell.angle_alpha   90.00
_cell.angle_beta   90.00
_cell.angle_gamma   90.00
#
_symmetry.space_group_name_H-M   'P 1'
#
loop_
_entity.id
_entity.type
_entity.pdbx_description
1 polymer ?
#
loop_
_entity_poly.entity_id
_entity_poly.type
_entity_poly.pdbx_seq_one_letter_code
_entity_poly.pdbx_strand_id
1 'polypeptide(L)'
;MKYVFLFIMCLHFQLSLGQNYYLKIEGASEIENKTIDSLQYENKHASVASILEEQKRFETKLTNQGFFDWKLLKQNKINDSSFVFKYSLGKPIKNNSIFIGKLSAEEKSLLQLENDTLIVATNEIENFMKSKIALLEKKGYSLANLQLVNQRKIGNDLISDLQVKLN
;
A
#
# COMPACT_ATOMS: atom_id res chain seq x y z
N MET A 1 -48.59 -3.25 -33.29
CA MET A 1 -48.17 -1.97 -32.70
C MET A 1 -47.73 -2.12 -31.22
N LYS A 2 -48.42 -2.85 -30.35
CA LYS A 2 -48.01 -3.01 -28.92
C LYS A 2 -46.60 -3.59 -28.72
N TYR A 3 -46.16 -4.56 -29.51
CA TYR A 3 -44.85 -5.20 -29.38
C TYR A 3 -43.68 -4.34 -29.90
N VAL A 4 -43.94 -3.47 -30.87
CA VAL A 4 -42.94 -2.51 -31.39
C VAL A 4 -42.63 -1.46 -30.33
N PHE A 5 -43.63 -1.01 -29.56
CA PHE A 5 -43.45 -0.05 -28.48
C PHE A 5 -42.65 -0.62 -27.30
N LEU A 6 -42.93 -1.92 -26.98
CA LEU A 6 -42.15 -2.64 -25.94
C LEU A 6 -40.68 -2.84 -26.33
N PHE A 7 -40.44 -3.14 -27.61
CA PHE A 7 -39.07 -3.32 -28.11
C PHE A 7 -38.27 -2.00 -28.12
N ILE A 8 -38.89 -0.88 -28.46
CA ILE A 8 -38.26 0.45 -28.39
C ILE A 8 -37.99 0.86 -26.94
N MET A 9 -38.86 0.52 -25.98
CA MET A 9 -38.67 0.80 -24.56
C MET A 9 -37.51 -0.03 -23.97
N CYS A 10 -37.30 -1.28 -24.42
CA CYS A 10 -36.14 -2.09 -24.02
C CYS A 10 -34.80 -1.58 -24.60
N LEU A 11 -34.79 -0.97 -25.78
CA LEU A 11 -33.58 -0.39 -26.39
C LEU A 11 -33.07 0.83 -25.61
N HIS A 12 -33.93 1.61 -24.99
CA HIS A 12 -33.54 2.79 -24.21
C HIS A 12 -32.89 2.43 -22.86
N PHE A 13 -33.07 1.22 -22.35
CA PHE A 13 -32.47 0.78 -21.10
C PHE A 13 -30.97 0.39 -21.22
N GLN A 14 -30.44 0.27 -22.44
CA GLN A 14 -29.06 -0.15 -22.69
C GLN A 14 -28.05 1.01 -22.76
N LEU A 15 -28.50 2.26 -22.75
CA LEU A 15 -27.62 3.44 -22.86
C LEU A 15 -27.30 4.09 -21.50
N SER A 16 -27.28 3.30 -20.44
CA SER A 16 -26.67 3.73 -19.19
C SER A 16 -25.14 3.74 -19.37
N LEU A 17 -24.63 4.70 -20.11
CA LEU A 17 -23.20 5.00 -20.16
C LEU A 17 -22.77 5.35 -18.73
N GLY A 18 -22.13 4.40 -18.05
CA GLY A 18 -21.64 4.60 -16.70
C GLY A 18 -20.78 5.88 -16.67
N GLN A 19 -21.12 6.82 -15.80
CA GLN A 19 -20.35 8.04 -15.62
C GLN A 19 -18.94 7.65 -15.16
N ASN A 20 -17.92 8.10 -15.91
CA ASN A 20 -16.55 7.92 -15.48
C ASN A 20 -16.15 9.02 -14.49
N TYR A 21 -15.49 8.62 -13.44
CA TYR A 21 -14.91 9.50 -12.44
C TYR A 21 -13.39 9.53 -12.61
N TYR A 22 -12.79 10.68 -12.36
CA TYR A 22 -11.36 10.89 -12.55
C TYR A 22 -10.71 11.33 -11.25
N LEU A 23 -9.61 10.66 -10.92
CA LEU A 23 -8.76 10.96 -9.78
C LEU A 23 -7.45 11.57 -10.27
N LYS A 24 -7.05 12.70 -9.67
CA LYS A 24 -5.71 13.25 -9.79
C LYS A 24 -5.09 13.34 -8.40
N ILE A 25 -3.87 12.85 -8.26
CA ILE A 25 -3.08 12.97 -7.03
C ILE A 25 -1.94 13.95 -7.31
N GLU A 26 -1.76 14.91 -6.42
CA GLU A 26 -0.75 15.96 -6.52
C GLU A 26 0.10 16.03 -5.25
N GLY A 27 1.38 16.32 -5.40
CA GLY A 27 2.29 16.66 -4.32
C GLY A 27 2.27 18.14 -3.95
N ALA A 28 2.85 18.48 -2.82
CA ALA A 28 3.03 19.86 -2.40
C ALA A 28 4.17 20.57 -3.19
N SER A 29 5.04 19.81 -3.86
CA SER A 29 6.16 20.29 -4.66
C SER A 29 6.33 19.51 -5.97
N GLU A 30 7.12 20.02 -6.89
CA GLU A 30 7.44 19.35 -8.15
C GLU A 30 8.17 18.02 -7.94
N ILE A 31 9.04 17.95 -6.93
CA ILE A 31 9.76 16.72 -6.56
C ILE A 31 8.77 15.66 -6.08
N GLU A 32 7.81 16.05 -5.24
CA GLU A 32 6.78 15.14 -4.77
C GLU A 32 5.86 14.69 -5.91
N ASN A 33 5.54 15.56 -6.88
CA ASN A 33 4.78 15.16 -8.08
C ASN A 33 5.52 14.06 -8.87
N LYS A 34 6.82 14.21 -9.12
CA LYS A 34 7.63 13.17 -9.78
C LYS A 34 7.62 11.85 -9.01
N THR A 35 7.66 11.92 -7.68
CA THR A 35 7.54 10.73 -6.83
C THR A 35 6.16 10.08 -6.96
N ILE A 36 5.09 10.87 -6.90
CA ILE A 36 3.70 10.40 -7.06
C ILE A 36 3.52 9.72 -8.42
N ASP A 37 4.00 10.35 -9.50
CA ASP A 37 3.92 9.79 -10.86
C ASP A 37 4.66 8.44 -10.96
N SER A 38 5.78 8.28 -10.26
CA SER A 38 6.53 7.01 -10.24
C SER A 38 5.79 5.88 -9.51
N LEU A 39 4.90 6.20 -8.57
CA LEU A 39 4.14 5.22 -7.80
C LEU A 39 2.96 4.62 -8.55
N GLN A 40 2.57 5.22 -9.66
CA GLN A 40 1.46 4.82 -10.51
C GLN A 40 0.16 4.56 -9.73
N TYR A 41 -0.90 5.23 -10.09
CA TYR A 41 -2.24 5.02 -9.54
C TYR A 41 -3.27 5.01 -10.67
N GLU A 42 -4.41 4.40 -10.43
CA GLU A 42 -5.49 4.40 -11.39
C GLU A 42 -6.19 5.76 -11.35
N ASN A 43 -6.31 6.41 -12.53
CA ASN A 43 -6.89 7.76 -12.63
C ASN A 43 -8.35 7.75 -13.08
N LYS A 44 -8.88 6.62 -13.58
CA LYS A 44 -10.25 6.49 -14.11
C LYS A 44 -11.02 5.44 -13.35
N HIS A 45 -12.20 5.79 -12.85
CA HIS A 45 -12.98 4.98 -11.94
C HIS A 45 -14.45 4.94 -12.35
N ALA A 46 -15.14 3.85 -11.99
CA ALA A 46 -16.57 3.68 -12.25
C ALA A 46 -17.46 4.38 -11.20
N SER A 47 -16.90 4.73 -10.03
CA SER A 47 -17.65 5.33 -8.93
C SER A 47 -16.75 6.16 -8.00
N VAL A 48 -17.36 6.99 -7.16
CA VAL A 48 -16.66 7.71 -6.08
C VAL A 48 -16.09 6.71 -5.05
N ALA A 49 -16.76 5.60 -4.79
CA ALA A 49 -16.28 4.57 -3.88
C ALA A 49 -14.95 3.99 -4.35
N SER A 50 -14.81 3.68 -5.65
CA SER A 50 -13.55 3.17 -6.20
C SER A 50 -12.42 4.22 -6.20
N ILE A 51 -12.72 5.52 -6.25
CA ILE A 51 -11.73 6.58 -6.00
C ILE A 51 -11.18 6.51 -4.57
N LEU A 52 -12.07 6.34 -3.57
CA LEU A 52 -11.64 6.24 -2.16
C LEU A 52 -10.85 4.95 -1.88
N GLU A 53 -11.16 3.86 -2.57
CA GLU A 53 -10.37 2.64 -2.51
C GLU A 53 -8.98 2.84 -3.12
N GLU A 54 -8.90 3.52 -4.28
CA GLU A 54 -7.60 3.84 -4.89
C GLU A 54 -6.79 4.79 -4.02
N GLN A 55 -7.42 5.78 -3.36
CA GLN A 55 -6.77 6.62 -2.37
C GLN A 55 -6.08 5.79 -1.29
N LYS A 56 -6.80 4.84 -0.68
CA LYS A 56 -6.24 3.96 0.36
C LYS A 56 -5.09 3.09 -0.17
N ARG A 57 -5.23 2.56 -1.39
CA ARG A 57 -4.14 1.82 -2.06
C ARG A 57 -2.91 2.69 -2.26
N PHE A 58 -3.11 3.92 -2.70
CA PHE A 58 -2.02 4.88 -2.90
C PHE A 58 -1.33 5.24 -1.56
N GLU A 59 -2.07 5.50 -0.50
CA GLU A 59 -1.54 5.76 0.85
C GLU A 59 -0.72 4.56 1.38
N THR A 60 -1.17 3.33 1.10
CA THR A 60 -0.41 2.12 1.41
C THR A 60 0.88 2.06 0.59
N LYS A 61 0.86 2.40 -0.71
CA LYS A 61 2.06 2.48 -1.54
C LYS A 61 3.06 3.50 -1.00
N LEU A 62 2.60 4.69 -0.55
CA LEU A 62 3.45 5.69 0.09
C LEU A 62 4.17 5.12 1.31
N THR A 63 3.42 4.47 2.19
CA THR A 63 3.98 3.85 3.41
C THR A 63 4.99 2.76 3.07
N ASN A 64 4.69 1.90 2.09
CA ASN A 64 5.60 0.83 1.64
C ASN A 64 6.88 1.37 1.00
N GLN A 65 6.84 2.58 0.43
CA GLN A 65 8.02 3.29 -0.09
C GLN A 65 8.77 4.12 0.98
N GLY A 66 8.35 4.01 2.24
CA GLY A 66 9.02 4.67 3.36
C GLY A 66 8.54 6.09 3.68
N PHE A 67 7.50 6.57 3.02
CA PHE A 67 6.90 7.86 3.34
C PHE A 67 5.93 7.72 4.52
N PHE A 68 6.43 7.67 5.74
CA PHE A 68 5.59 7.51 6.93
C PHE A 68 4.98 8.83 7.44
N ASP A 69 5.53 9.97 7.04
CA ASP A 69 5.09 11.31 7.49
C ASP A 69 4.16 11.99 6.46
N TRP A 70 3.64 11.22 5.49
CA TRP A 70 2.74 11.77 4.49
C TRP A 70 1.47 12.36 5.15
N LYS A 71 0.92 13.39 4.52
CA LYS A 71 -0.31 14.06 4.96
C LYS A 71 -1.17 14.38 3.76
N LEU A 72 -2.46 14.08 3.84
CA LEU A 72 -3.45 14.62 2.91
C LEU A 72 -3.69 16.10 3.28
N LEU A 73 -3.24 17.00 2.42
CA LEU A 73 -3.37 18.44 2.63
C LEU A 73 -4.74 18.95 2.21
N LYS A 74 -5.27 18.42 1.10
CA LYS A 74 -6.52 18.88 0.52
C LYS A 74 -7.17 17.79 -0.32
N GLN A 75 -8.50 17.73 -0.22
CA GLN A 75 -9.35 16.91 -1.08
C GLN A 75 -10.37 17.83 -1.74
N ASN A 76 -10.32 17.94 -3.05
CA ASN A 76 -11.20 18.82 -3.80
C ASN A 76 -12.01 18.02 -4.83
N LYS A 77 -13.29 18.33 -4.92
CA LYS A 77 -14.12 18.00 -6.06
C LYS A 77 -14.03 19.18 -7.04
N ILE A 78 -13.45 18.98 -8.21
CA ILE A 78 -13.29 20.02 -9.23
C ILE A 78 -14.60 20.21 -10.01
N ASN A 79 -15.25 19.10 -10.32
CA ASN A 79 -16.58 19.05 -10.96
C ASN A 79 -17.27 17.75 -10.54
N ASP A 80 -18.44 17.44 -11.12
CA ASP A 80 -19.22 16.26 -10.70
C ASP A 80 -18.53 14.91 -10.88
N SER A 81 -17.51 14.85 -11.73
CA SER A 81 -16.79 13.62 -12.03
C SER A 81 -15.27 13.67 -11.77
N SER A 82 -14.71 14.79 -11.30
CA SER A 82 -13.27 14.96 -11.16
C SER A 82 -12.86 15.36 -9.74
N PHE A 83 -11.90 14.62 -9.19
CA PHE A 83 -11.39 14.77 -7.83
C PHE A 83 -9.88 14.99 -7.86
N VAL A 84 -9.40 15.88 -7.01
CA VAL A 84 -7.97 16.14 -6.82
C VAL A 84 -7.62 15.99 -5.35
N PHE A 85 -6.66 15.12 -5.04
CA PHE A 85 -6.13 14.91 -3.70
C PHE A 85 -4.69 15.41 -3.67
N LYS A 86 -4.41 16.34 -2.76
CA LYS A 86 -3.08 16.93 -2.60
C LYS A 86 -2.40 16.40 -1.35
N TYR A 87 -1.19 15.87 -1.52
CA TYR A 87 -0.39 15.30 -0.43
C TYR A 87 0.88 16.11 -0.19
N SER A 88 1.35 16.07 1.04
CA SER A 88 2.76 16.29 1.39
C SER A 88 3.35 14.95 1.77
N LEU A 89 4.44 14.55 1.15
CA LEU A 89 5.02 13.22 1.33
C LEU A 89 5.99 13.14 2.51
N GLY A 90 6.66 14.25 2.82
CA GLY A 90 7.76 14.24 3.78
C GLY A 90 9.02 13.56 3.24
N LYS A 91 9.94 13.20 4.13
CA LYS A 91 11.17 12.50 3.77
C LYS A 91 10.98 10.99 3.87
N PRO A 92 11.35 10.21 2.84
CA PRO A 92 11.25 8.77 2.91
C PRO A 92 12.30 8.18 3.84
N ILE A 93 11.92 7.18 4.61
CA ILE A 93 12.82 6.30 5.35
C ILE A 93 13.26 5.21 4.38
N LYS A 94 14.57 5.11 4.14
CA LYS A 94 15.13 4.17 3.15
C LYS A 94 15.35 2.78 3.70
N ASN A 95 15.71 2.67 4.98
CA ASN A 95 16.08 1.41 5.59
C ASN A 95 15.33 1.17 6.90
N ASN A 96 15.08 -0.10 7.18
CA ASN A 96 14.59 -0.57 8.46
C ASN A 96 15.68 -1.43 9.11
N SER A 97 16.09 -1.07 10.32
CA SER A 97 16.97 -1.86 11.17
C SER A 97 16.12 -2.81 12.01
N ILE A 98 16.12 -4.09 11.64
CA ILE A 98 15.32 -5.12 12.30
C ILE A 98 16.19 -5.85 13.32
N PHE A 99 15.88 -5.68 14.61
CA PHE A 99 16.55 -6.39 15.69
C PHE A 99 15.95 -7.79 15.88
N ILE A 100 16.81 -8.81 15.84
CA ILE A 100 16.43 -10.21 15.97
C ILE A 100 17.12 -10.91 17.16
N GLY A 101 17.82 -10.14 18.00
CA GLY A 101 18.54 -10.69 19.15
C GLY A 101 17.63 -11.32 20.22
N LYS A 102 16.31 -11.08 20.16
CA LYS A 102 15.32 -11.72 21.04
C LYS A 102 14.85 -13.09 20.56
N LEU A 103 15.16 -13.47 19.31
CA LEU A 103 14.82 -14.77 18.78
C LEU A 103 15.71 -15.84 19.40
N SER A 104 15.15 -17.01 19.67
CA SER A 104 15.89 -18.18 20.07
C SER A 104 16.85 -18.66 18.97
N ALA A 105 17.86 -19.47 19.33
CA ALA A 105 18.77 -20.07 18.36
C ALA A 105 18.04 -20.94 17.33
N GLU A 106 16.98 -21.63 17.76
CA GLU A 106 16.12 -22.43 16.88
C GLU A 106 15.37 -21.54 15.85
N GLU A 107 14.70 -20.47 16.32
CA GLU A 107 13.98 -19.52 15.44
C GLU A 107 14.92 -18.86 14.43
N LYS A 108 16.12 -18.45 14.87
CA LYS A 108 17.14 -17.90 13.96
C LYS A 108 17.54 -18.92 12.89
N SER A 109 17.76 -20.17 13.29
CA SER A 109 18.10 -21.27 12.37
C SER A 109 16.96 -21.57 11.40
N LEU A 110 15.71 -21.61 11.88
CA LEU A 110 14.53 -21.80 11.04
C LEU A 110 14.39 -20.72 9.98
N LEU A 111 14.66 -19.48 10.33
CA LEU A 111 14.58 -18.31 9.46
C LEU A 111 15.86 -18.06 8.64
N GLN A 112 16.92 -18.84 8.87
CA GLN A 112 18.25 -18.64 8.27
C GLN A 112 18.74 -17.20 8.51
N LEU A 113 18.79 -16.80 9.78
CA LEU A 113 19.24 -15.49 10.24
C LEU A 113 20.43 -15.70 11.17
N GLU A 114 21.53 -14.97 10.93
CA GLU A 114 22.78 -15.14 11.69
C GLU A 114 23.10 -13.94 12.59
N ASN A 115 22.87 -12.73 12.09
CA ASN A 115 23.21 -11.49 12.80
C ASN A 115 22.09 -11.08 13.77
N ASP A 116 22.43 -10.34 14.82
CA ASP A 116 21.42 -9.81 15.77
C ASP A 116 20.61 -8.62 15.23
N THR A 117 21.10 -7.98 14.18
CA THR A 117 20.42 -6.88 13.51
C THR A 117 20.56 -7.04 12.00
N LEU A 118 19.44 -6.82 11.29
CA LEU A 118 19.38 -6.84 9.84
C LEU A 118 19.01 -5.43 9.35
N ILE A 119 19.61 -5.00 8.25
CA ILE A 119 19.22 -3.78 7.56
C ILE A 119 18.51 -4.19 6.29
N VAL A 120 17.22 -3.86 6.20
CA VAL A 120 16.38 -4.17 5.04
C VAL A 120 15.85 -2.86 4.46
N ALA A 121 15.95 -2.69 3.14
CA ALA A 121 15.37 -1.53 2.47
C ALA A 121 13.85 -1.50 2.73
N THR A 122 13.30 -0.31 3.00
CA THR A 122 11.89 -0.18 3.43
C THR A 122 10.93 -0.75 2.39
N ASN A 123 11.19 -0.54 1.10
CA ASN A 123 10.41 -1.11 0.00
C ASN A 123 10.56 -2.62 -0.18
N GLU A 124 11.54 -3.26 0.47
CA GLU A 124 11.78 -4.71 0.42
C GLU A 124 11.27 -5.45 1.67
N ILE A 125 10.73 -4.75 2.65
CA ILE A 125 10.23 -5.36 3.90
C ILE A 125 9.16 -6.41 3.62
N GLU A 126 8.22 -6.12 2.74
CA GLU A 126 7.14 -7.06 2.40
C GLU A 126 7.69 -8.34 1.78
N ASN A 127 8.63 -8.22 0.83
CA ASN A 127 9.29 -9.36 0.19
C ASN A 127 10.12 -10.15 1.21
N PHE A 128 10.86 -9.47 2.08
CA PHE A 128 11.60 -10.09 3.17
C PHE A 128 10.67 -10.91 4.05
N MET A 129 9.58 -10.34 4.56
CA MET A 129 8.63 -11.02 5.44
C MET A 129 7.98 -12.22 4.75
N LYS A 130 7.51 -12.07 3.50
CA LYS A 130 6.95 -13.16 2.69
C LYS A 130 7.95 -14.31 2.51
N SER A 131 9.21 -13.99 2.20
CA SER A 131 10.26 -15.00 2.01
C SER A 131 10.51 -15.82 3.26
N LYS A 132 10.49 -15.16 4.45
CA LYS A 132 10.72 -15.84 5.74
C LYS A 132 9.51 -16.68 6.15
N ILE A 133 8.27 -16.23 5.89
CA ILE A 133 7.07 -17.05 6.09
C ILE A 133 7.11 -18.28 5.19
N ALA A 134 7.40 -18.14 3.91
CA ALA A 134 7.50 -19.29 2.98
C ALA A 134 8.57 -20.30 3.41
N LEU A 135 9.65 -19.85 4.05
CA LEU A 135 10.68 -20.72 4.60
C LEU A 135 10.16 -21.54 5.79
N LEU A 136 9.37 -20.93 6.68
CA LEU A 136 8.73 -21.62 7.81
C LEU A 136 7.70 -22.63 7.34
N GLU A 137 6.87 -22.28 6.36
CA GLU A 137 5.88 -23.18 5.76
C GLU A 137 6.55 -24.44 5.17
N LYS A 138 7.66 -24.28 4.43
CA LYS A 138 8.45 -25.40 3.90
C LYS A 138 9.01 -26.32 4.98
N LYS A 139 9.23 -25.81 6.19
CA LYS A 139 9.71 -26.57 7.35
C LYS A 139 8.58 -27.14 8.20
N GLY A 140 7.32 -27.03 7.75
CA GLY A 140 6.14 -27.61 8.40
C GLY A 140 5.37 -26.65 9.32
N TYR A 141 5.79 -25.39 9.46
CA TYR A 141 5.13 -24.38 10.28
C TYR A 141 4.11 -23.57 9.46
N SER A 142 3.07 -24.21 8.94
CA SER A 142 2.07 -23.59 8.05
C SER A 142 1.20 -22.50 8.70
N LEU A 143 1.14 -22.47 10.04
CA LEU A 143 0.42 -21.46 10.81
C LEU A 143 1.34 -20.43 11.46
N ALA A 144 2.63 -20.45 11.12
CA ALA A 144 3.58 -19.48 11.65
C ALA A 144 3.21 -18.04 11.26
N ASN A 145 3.46 -17.13 12.19
CA ASN A 145 3.24 -15.69 11.97
C ASN A 145 4.53 -14.94 12.28
N LEU A 146 4.87 -14.00 11.40
CA LEU A 146 5.97 -13.05 11.55
C LEU A 146 5.44 -11.64 11.64
N GLN A 147 5.93 -10.86 12.60
CA GLN A 147 5.52 -9.48 12.79
C GLN A 147 6.73 -8.60 13.11
N LEU A 148 6.75 -7.38 12.56
CA LEU A 148 7.63 -6.32 13.03
C LEU A 148 6.90 -5.56 14.13
N VAL A 149 7.45 -5.64 15.35
CA VAL A 149 6.88 -4.99 16.54
C VAL A 149 7.80 -3.90 17.07
N ASN A 150 7.32 -3.07 18.00
CA ASN A 150 8.09 -2.00 18.63
C ASN A 150 8.70 -1.03 17.60
N GLN A 151 7.98 -0.78 16.52
CA GLN A 151 8.45 0.11 15.45
C GLN A 151 8.61 1.53 15.99
N ARG A 152 9.77 2.12 15.75
CA ARG A 152 10.08 3.50 16.15
C ARG A 152 10.98 4.17 15.11
N LYS A 153 10.69 5.41 14.84
CA LYS A 153 11.50 6.26 13.97
C LYS A 153 12.58 6.93 14.80
N ILE A 154 13.85 6.79 14.40
CA ILE A 154 14.99 7.49 14.99
C ILE A 154 15.74 8.21 13.87
N GLY A 155 15.58 9.54 13.79
CA GLY A 155 16.10 10.31 12.68
C GLY A 155 15.47 9.89 11.34
N ASN A 156 16.30 9.39 10.42
CA ASN A 156 15.87 8.90 9.10
C ASN A 156 15.79 7.37 9.03
N ASP A 157 15.92 6.68 10.14
CA ASP A 157 15.86 5.22 10.21
C ASP A 157 14.60 4.75 10.93
N LEU A 158 14.08 3.62 10.49
CA LEU A 158 13.06 2.88 11.19
C LEU A 158 13.74 1.72 11.94
N ILE A 159 13.42 1.55 13.21
CA ILE A 159 13.91 0.44 14.02
C ILE A 159 12.72 -0.41 14.43
N SER A 160 12.85 -1.72 14.33
CA SER A 160 11.82 -2.69 14.73
C SER A 160 12.44 -3.94 15.33
N ASP A 161 11.66 -4.68 16.10
CA ASP A 161 11.98 -6.03 16.55
C ASP A 161 11.23 -7.04 15.67
N LEU A 162 11.87 -8.15 15.27
CA LEU A 162 11.19 -9.27 14.65
C LEU A 162 10.61 -10.18 15.73
N GLN A 163 9.33 -10.46 15.63
CA GLN A 163 8.64 -11.44 16.47
C GLN A 163 8.18 -12.62 15.62
N VAL A 164 8.39 -13.82 16.12
CA VAL A 164 7.98 -15.09 15.52
C VAL A 164 6.97 -15.76 16.43
N LYS A 165 5.92 -16.32 15.84
CA LYS A 165 4.99 -17.25 16.50
C LYS A 165 4.95 -18.52 15.68
N LEU A 166 5.49 -19.59 16.22
CA LEU A 166 5.45 -20.94 15.64
C LEU A 166 4.23 -21.64 16.26
N ASN A 167 3.16 -21.85 15.50
CA ASN A 167 1.94 -22.57 15.95
C ASN A 167 1.91 -23.97 15.33
#